data_79ddfa6ed17b442957252d5e19a776e6
#
_entry.id   79ddfa6ed17b442957252d5e19a776e6
#
_cell.length_a   1.000
_cell.length_b   1.000
_cell.length_c   1.000
_cell.angle_alpha   90.00
_cell.angle_beta   90.00
_cell.angle_gamma   90.00
#
_symmetry.space_group_name_H-M   'P 1'
#
loop_
_entity.id
_entity.type
_entity.pdbx_description
1 polymer ?
#
loop_
_entity_poly.entity_id
_entity_poly.type
_entity_poly.pdbx_seq_one_letter_code
_entity_poly.pdbx_strand_id
1 'polypeptide(L)'
;VSSPSRTGPDRCPGTLRVHAAADGGLARVRLPGGTLSGAQAGALADASRDLGDGHLELTSRANVQIRGLRDGVEGELSERLHDAGLLPSFTHERVRNILASVLSGRDGGFADVRPLVNELDAELCADPELAGLPGRFLFALDDGRGDVIAQGADVALYGIEGGFALVLAGRDSGRRASPAGAVALMVEAARAFLRVRDGEWRLNELDDLGALGMGGDAERVAVPETVRRVPVGVLPQSDGRAAVSGLVPFGRLGPDALGELRACGEIIVTPWRGW
;
A
#
# COMPACT_ATOMS: atom_id res chain seq x y z
N VAL A 1 -23.26 -3.22 -16.90
CA VAL A 1 -23.99 -2.40 -15.93
C VAL A 1 -23.10 -1.22 -15.60
N SER A 2 -23.39 -0.04 -16.16
CA SER A 2 -22.64 1.19 -15.93
C SER A 2 -22.61 1.48 -14.42
N SER A 3 -21.43 1.67 -13.86
CA SER A 3 -21.29 2.10 -12.47
C SER A 3 -21.97 3.46 -12.29
N PRO A 4 -22.74 3.70 -11.22
CA PRO A 4 -23.37 4.99 -11.02
C PRO A 4 -22.32 6.09 -10.95
N SER A 5 -22.47 7.16 -11.74
CA SER A 5 -21.60 8.33 -11.70
C SER A 5 -21.55 8.89 -10.27
N ARG A 6 -20.37 8.80 -9.64
CA ARG A 6 -20.18 9.31 -8.28
C ARG A 6 -20.02 10.82 -8.33
N THR A 7 -20.94 11.56 -7.79
CA THR A 7 -20.97 13.03 -7.78
C THR A 7 -20.26 13.68 -6.59
N GLY A 8 -19.58 12.92 -5.74
CA GLY A 8 -18.94 13.43 -4.53
C GLY A 8 -17.39 13.32 -4.55
N PRO A 9 -16.71 14.20 -3.78
CA PRO A 9 -15.26 14.10 -3.64
C PRO A 9 -14.86 12.79 -2.95
N ASP A 10 -13.65 12.29 -3.28
CA ASP A 10 -13.06 11.13 -2.62
C ASP A 10 -12.93 11.36 -1.10
N ARG A 11 -13.66 10.53 -0.32
CA ARG A 11 -13.70 10.59 1.14
C ARG A 11 -12.70 9.66 1.82
N CYS A 12 -11.71 9.14 1.09
CA CYS A 12 -10.64 8.34 1.69
C CYS A 12 -9.94 9.17 2.78
N PRO A 13 -9.89 8.67 4.03
CA PRO A 13 -9.18 9.38 5.09
C PRO A 13 -7.70 9.48 4.77
N GLY A 14 -7.13 10.62 5.09
CA GLY A 14 -5.71 10.90 5.13
C GLY A 14 -5.31 11.31 6.54
N THR A 15 -4.21 12.02 6.67
CA THR A 15 -3.74 12.65 7.91
C THR A 15 -4.16 14.10 8.00
N LEU A 16 -4.18 14.82 6.87
CA LEU A 16 -4.69 16.19 6.72
C LEU A 16 -6.21 16.26 6.59
N ARG A 17 -6.83 15.19 6.10
CA ARG A 17 -8.29 15.06 5.96
C ARG A 17 -8.76 13.91 6.84
N VAL A 18 -8.90 14.20 8.11
CA VAL A 18 -9.47 13.28 9.09
C VAL A 18 -10.94 13.03 8.77
N HIS A 19 -11.35 11.78 8.81
CA HIS A 19 -12.74 11.39 8.60
C HIS A 19 -13.48 11.38 9.92
N ALA A 20 -14.58 12.11 10.02
CA ALA A 20 -15.43 12.07 11.23
C ALA A 20 -16.09 10.69 11.35
N ALA A 21 -15.86 10.00 12.47
CA ALA A 21 -16.46 8.73 12.83
C ALA A 21 -17.20 8.89 14.18
N ALA A 22 -17.99 7.86 14.55
CA ALA A 22 -18.80 7.93 15.78
C ALA A 22 -17.96 7.99 17.06
N ASP A 23 -16.73 7.53 17.00
CA ASP A 23 -15.75 7.46 18.09
C ASP A 23 -14.70 8.60 18.06
N GLY A 24 -14.91 9.60 17.19
CA GLY A 24 -13.98 10.72 16.99
C GLY A 24 -13.40 10.74 15.58
N GLY A 25 -12.35 11.52 15.37
CA GLY A 25 -11.67 11.57 14.06
C GLY A 25 -10.90 10.29 13.73
N LEU A 26 -10.83 9.94 12.43
CA LEU A 26 -10.07 8.83 11.91
C LEU A 26 -9.06 9.33 10.88
N ALA A 27 -7.78 9.12 11.13
CA ALA A 27 -6.70 9.34 10.17
C ALA A 27 -6.14 8.01 9.65
N ARG A 28 -5.67 8.00 8.41
CA ARG A 28 -5.01 6.83 7.81
C ARG A 28 -3.60 7.20 7.34
N VAL A 29 -2.62 6.51 7.90
CA VAL A 29 -1.21 6.63 7.53
C VAL A 29 -0.87 5.57 6.50
N ARG A 30 -0.33 6.00 5.36
CA ARG A 30 0.10 5.11 4.29
C ARG A 30 1.49 4.56 4.58
N LEU A 31 1.61 3.25 4.46
CA LEU A 31 2.85 2.51 4.65
C LEU A 31 3.19 1.78 3.34
N PRO A 32 3.99 2.37 2.47
CA PRO A 32 4.43 1.70 1.24
C PRO A 32 5.07 0.34 1.54
N GLY A 33 4.56 -0.73 0.91
CA GLY A 33 4.94 -2.10 1.20
C GLY A 33 4.59 -2.61 2.61
N GLY A 34 3.81 -1.85 3.40
CA GLY A 34 3.52 -2.16 4.79
C GLY A 34 4.69 -1.95 5.75
N THR A 35 5.79 -1.36 5.29
CA THR A 35 7.06 -1.32 6.04
C THR A 35 7.09 -0.19 7.07
N LEU A 36 7.59 -0.50 8.27
CA LEU A 36 7.84 0.40 9.38
C LEU A 36 9.18 0.07 10.06
N SER A 37 9.89 1.08 10.53
CA SER A 37 10.93 0.90 11.55
C SER A 37 10.30 0.90 12.96
N GLY A 38 11.03 0.39 13.96
CA GLY A 38 10.61 0.49 15.36
C GLY A 38 10.45 1.95 15.82
N ALA A 39 11.29 2.86 15.33
CA ALA A 39 11.17 4.30 15.60
C ALA A 39 9.86 4.88 15.05
N GLN A 40 9.49 4.51 13.81
CA GLN A 40 8.23 4.92 13.20
C GLN A 40 7.01 4.32 13.91
N ALA A 41 7.10 3.04 14.32
CA ALA A 41 6.05 2.42 15.14
C ALA A 41 5.90 3.16 16.49
N GLY A 42 7.00 3.60 17.07
CA GLY A 42 7.03 4.44 18.25
C GLY A 42 6.33 5.78 18.04
N ALA A 43 6.64 6.49 16.96
CA ALA A 43 6.02 7.76 16.63
C ALA A 43 4.49 7.63 16.43
N LEU A 44 4.05 6.55 15.74
CA LEU A 44 2.61 6.24 15.59
C LEU A 44 1.93 5.94 16.93
N ALA A 45 2.60 5.18 17.82
CA ALA A 45 2.09 4.86 19.14
C ALA A 45 1.93 6.13 20.01
N ASP A 46 2.94 7.02 20.00
CA ASP A 46 2.89 8.29 20.72
C ASP A 46 1.79 9.20 20.16
N ALA A 47 1.70 9.34 18.84
CA ALA A 47 0.65 10.13 18.21
C ALA A 47 -0.75 9.59 18.56
N SER A 48 -0.94 8.27 18.53
CA SER A 48 -2.23 7.68 18.90
C SER A 48 -2.58 7.88 20.37
N ARG A 49 -1.61 7.70 21.27
CA ARG A 49 -1.81 7.90 22.72
C ARG A 49 -2.15 9.35 23.05
N ASP A 50 -1.43 10.31 22.45
CA ASP A 50 -1.54 11.72 22.83
C ASP A 50 -2.73 12.42 22.14
N LEU A 51 -3.08 12.01 20.91
CA LEU A 51 -4.07 12.69 20.07
C LEU A 51 -5.35 11.89 19.84
N GLY A 52 -5.31 10.56 20.01
CA GLY A 52 -6.40 9.63 19.74
C GLY A 52 -6.78 8.74 20.91
N ASP A 53 -7.15 7.48 20.60
CA ASP A 53 -7.62 6.48 21.58
C ASP A 53 -6.51 5.55 22.11
N GLY A 54 -5.26 5.76 21.72
CA GLY A 54 -4.09 4.99 22.15
C GLY A 54 -3.90 3.67 21.41
N HIS A 55 -4.68 3.39 20.37
CA HIS A 55 -4.59 2.16 19.58
C HIS A 55 -4.26 2.44 18.12
N LEU A 56 -3.67 1.46 17.44
CA LEU A 56 -3.52 1.47 15.99
C LEU A 56 -4.38 0.36 15.38
N GLU A 57 -5.08 0.66 14.29
CA GLU A 57 -5.82 -0.34 13.52
C GLU A 57 -5.11 -0.65 12.21
N LEU A 58 -4.84 -1.95 11.97
CA LEU A 58 -4.25 -2.45 10.73
C LEU A 58 -5.33 -2.58 9.67
N THR A 59 -5.03 -2.18 8.44
CA THR A 59 -5.98 -2.22 7.33
C THR A 59 -5.69 -3.36 6.36
N SER A 60 -6.68 -3.73 5.54
CA SER A 60 -6.51 -4.71 4.45
C SER A 60 -5.61 -4.23 3.31
N ARG A 61 -5.07 -3.02 3.39
CA ARG A 61 -4.09 -2.46 2.46
C ARG A 61 -2.73 -2.24 3.11
N ALA A 62 -2.43 -3.00 4.17
CA ALA A 62 -1.17 -2.89 4.91
C ALA A 62 -0.85 -1.47 5.41
N ASN A 63 -1.86 -0.64 5.64
CA ASN A 63 -1.74 0.69 6.23
C ASN A 63 -2.19 0.66 7.69
N VAL A 64 -1.97 1.74 8.42
CA VAL A 64 -2.48 1.90 9.78
C VAL A 64 -3.49 3.03 9.87
N GLN A 65 -4.40 2.93 10.85
CA GLN A 65 -5.34 3.99 11.21
C GLN A 65 -5.14 4.38 12.67
N ILE A 66 -5.25 5.68 12.93
CA ILE A 66 -5.38 6.26 14.25
C ILE A 66 -6.83 6.71 14.41
N ARG A 67 -7.48 6.32 15.50
CA ARG A 67 -8.88 6.63 15.77
C ARG A 67 -9.05 7.44 17.04
N GLY A 68 -10.29 7.89 17.26
CA GLY A 68 -10.60 8.70 18.44
C GLY A 68 -9.86 10.03 18.47
N LEU A 69 -9.41 10.53 17.33
CA LEU A 69 -8.72 11.81 17.23
C LEU A 69 -9.65 12.93 17.69
N ARG A 70 -9.11 13.82 18.53
CA ARG A 70 -9.80 15.03 18.94
C ARG A 70 -9.88 16.03 17.79
N ASP A 71 -10.86 16.90 17.80
CA ASP A 71 -11.00 17.96 16.80
C ASP A 71 -9.80 18.91 16.86
N GLY A 72 -9.31 19.31 15.68
CA GLY A 72 -8.25 20.31 15.52
C GLY A 72 -6.82 19.80 15.71
N VAL A 73 -6.60 18.48 15.86
CA VAL A 73 -5.25 17.90 16.01
C VAL A 73 -4.58 17.51 14.70
N GLU A 74 -5.23 17.75 13.56
CA GLU A 74 -4.75 17.29 12.23
C GLU A 74 -3.38 17.88 11.87
N GLY A 75 -3.16 19.16 12.24
CA GLY A 75 -1.88 19.83 12.01
C GLY A 75 -0.76 19.18 12.82
N GLU A 76 -0.95 19.02 14.12
CA GLU A 76 0.02 18.38 15.02
C GLU A 76 0.30 16.92 14.61
N LEU A 77 -0.74 16.17 14.26
CA LEU A 77 -0.58 14.80 13.77
C LEU A 77 0.29 14.76 12.51
N SER A 78 0.00 15.65 11.55
CA SER A 78 0.72 15.68 10.27
C SER A 78 2.19 16.08 10.44
N GLU A 79 2.50 17.03 11.33
CA GLU A 79 3.87 17.42 11.67
C GLU A 79 4.64 16.24 12.30
N ARG A 80 4.07 15.58 13.31
CA ARG A 80 4.69 14.41 13.95
C ARG A 80 4.97 13.27 12.96
N LEU A 81 4.05 13.02 12.02
CA LEU A 81 4.21 11.98 11.01
C LEU A 81 5.24 12.39 9.95
N HIS A 82 5.31 13.67 9.61
CA HIS A 82 6.34 14.20 8.71
C HIS A 82 7.74 14.04 9.31
N ASP A 83 7.93 14.44 10.57
CA ASP A 83 9.20 14.33 11.29
C ASP A 83 9.66 12.86 11.44
N ALA A 84 8.71 11.93 11.54
CA ALA A 84 8.98 10.50 11.56
C ALA A 84 9.24 9.88 10.16
N GLY A 85 9.16 10.68 9.08
CA GLY A 85 9.32 10.20 7.71
C GLY A 85 8.15 9.35 7.19
N LEU A 86 7.00 9.39 7.88
CA LEU A 86 5.78 8.67 7.49
C LEU A 86 4.90 9.47 6.51
N LEU A 87 5.14 10.78 6.43
CA LEU A 87 4.42 11.72 5.57
C LEU A 87 5.42 12.57 4.74
N PRO A 88 6.12 11.98 3.75
CA PRO A 88 7.13 12.68 2.97
C PRO A 88 6.56 13.76 2.05
N SER A 89 5.27 13.69 1.72
CA SER A 89 4.57 14.66 0.87
C SER A 89 3.13 14.87 1.36
N PHE A 90 2.78 16.11 1.67
CA PHE A 90 1.43 16.48 2.10
C PHE A 90 0.40 16.36 0.97
N THR A 91 0.79 16.63 -0.27
CA THR A 91 -0.11 16.55 -1.44
C THR A 91 -0.40 15.12 -1.86
N HIS A 92 0.54 14.18 -1.61
CA HIS A 92 0.44 12.77 -2.01
C HIS A 92 0.02 11.84 -0.86
N GLU A 93 -0.37 12.37 0.30
CA GLU A 93 -0.65 11.58 1.51
C GLU A 93 -1.65 10.42 1.28
N ARG A 94 -2.62 10.59 0.38
CA ARG A 94 -3.69 9.61 0.15
C ARG A 94 -3.41 8.62 -0.96
N VAL A 95 -2.47 8.91 -1.85
CA VAL A 95 -2.25 8.14 -3.08
C VAL A 95 -1.14 7.09 -2.96
N ARG A 96 -0.38 7.10 -1.89
CA ARG A 96 0.74 6.19 -1.60
C ARG A 96 0.29 4.79 -1.13
N ASN A 97 -0.77 4.23 -1.74
CA ASN A 97 -1.25 2.88 -1.42
C ASN A 97 -0.45 1.85 -2.23
N ILE A 98 0.59 1.30 -1.65
CA ILE A 98 1.49 0.32 -2.29
C ILE A 98 1.51 -0.94 -1.44
N LEU A 99 1.04 -2.05 -1.97
CA LEU A 99 1.22 -3.40 -1.41
C LEU A 99 2.49 -4.02 -1.97
N ALA A 100 3.17 -4.83 -1.16
CA ALA A 100 4.32 -5.60 -1.61
C ALA A 100 4.32 -6.99 -0.98
N SER A 101 4.94 -7.94 -1.66
CA SER A 101 5.16 -9.29 -1.13
C SER A 101 5.91 -9.25 0.19
N VAL A 102 5.30 -9.81 1.22
CA VAL A 102 5.71 -9.64 2.64
C VAL A 102 7.11 -10.19 2.93
N LEU A 103 7.48 -11.32 2.32
CA LEU A 103 8.79 -11.95 2.48
C LEU A 103 9.74 -11.66 1.31
N SER A 104 9.44 -10.70 0.45
CA SER A 104 10.29 -10.40 -0.69
C SER A 104 11.70 -10.01 -0.26
N GLY A 105 12.70 -10.58 -0.94
CA GLY A 105 14.10 -10.42 -0.62
C GLY A 105 14.55 -11.08 0.70
N ARG A 106 13.68 -11.89 1.33
CA ARG A 106 13.99 -12.66 2.55
C ARG A 106 13.92 -14.15 2.31
N ASP A 107 12.90 -14.59 1.60
CA ASP A 107 12.71 -16.00 1.26
C ASP A 107 11.85 -16.12 -0.01
N GLY A 108 12.29 -16.95 -0.97
CA GLY A 108 11.58 -17.21 -2.21
C GLY A 108 11.33 -15.98 -3.10
N GLY A 109 10.42 -16.14 -4.08
CA GLY A 109 10.12 -15.13 -5.08
C GLY A 109 11.11 -15.09 -6.25
N PHE A 110 10.75 -14.43 -7.36
CA PHE A 110 11.62 -14.25 -8.53
C PHE A 110 12.52 -13.01 -8.42
N ALA A 111 12.13 -12.04 -7.59
CA ALA A 111 12.87 -10.79 -7.43
C ALA A 111 12.63 -10.17 -6.04
N ASP A 112 13.60 -9.36 -5.57
CA ASP A 112 13.39 -8.49 -4.40
C ASP A 112 12.65 -7.22 -4.84
N VAL A 113 11.38 -7.07 -4.42
CA VAL A 113 10.56 -5.90 -4.78
C VAL A 113 10.71 -4.73 -3.80
N ARG A 114 11.41 -4.88 -2.67
CA ARG A 114 11.57 -3.81 -1.66
C ARG A 114 12.21 -2.54 -2.22
N PRO A 115 13.29 -2.60 -3.03
CA PRO A 115 13.83 -1.41 -3.68
C PRO A 115 12.83 -0.73 -4.59
N LEU A 116 12.01 -1.51 -5.33
CA LEU A 116 11.00 -0.99 -6.25
C LEU A 116 9.85 -0.30 -5.50
N VAL A 117 9.50 -0.74 -4.28
CA VAL A 117 8.52 -0.05 -3.42
C VAL A 117 9.01 1.36 -3.09
N ASN A 118 10.26 1.50 -2.67
CA ASN A 118 10.85 2.79 -2.32
C ASN A 118 10.96 3.72 -3.54
N GLU A 119 11.36 3.17 -4.69
CA GLU A 119 11.44 3.90 -5.95
C GLU A 119 10.05 4.37 -6.39
N LEU A 120 9.02 3.50 -6.35
CA LEU A 120 7.65 3.88 -6.70
C LEU A 120 7.10 4.97 -5.78
N ASP A 121 7.35 4.87 -4.48
CA ASP A 121 6.91 5.89 -3.51
C ASP A 121 7.58 7.24 -3.76
N ALA A 122 8.87 7.23 -4.09
CA ALA A 122 9.61 8.44 -4.45
C ALA A 122 9.08 9.06 -5.76
N GLU A 123 8.88 8.26 -6.82
CA GLU A 123 8.33 8.72 -8.10
C GLU A 123 6.90 9.26 -7.96
N LEU A 124 6.05 8.59 -7.15
CA LEU A 124 4.71 9.10 -6.86
C LEU A 124 4.76 10.48 -6.20
N CYS A 125 5.64 10.66 -5.21
CA CYS A 125 5.78 11.92 -4.47
C CYS A 125 6.44 13.05 -5.30
N ALA A 126 7.25 12.70 -6.29
CA ALA A 126 7.93 13.66 -7.14
C ALA A 126 7.05 14.21 -8.28
N ASP A 127 5.99 13.52 -8.65
CA ASP A 127 5.11 13.89 -9.76
C ASP A 127 3.82 14.57 -9.28
N PRO A 128 3.67 15.89 -9.44
CA PRO A 128 2.46 16.61 -9.01
C PRO A 128 1.17 16.10 -9.66
N GLU A 129 1.23 15.53 -10.87
CA GLU A 129 0.07 15.00 -11.59
C GLU A 129 -0.51 13.80 -10.85
N LEU A 130 0.35 12.95 -10.27
CA LEU A 130 -0.06 11.74 -9.55
C LEU A 130 -0.74 12.03 -8.21
N ALA A 131 -0.62 13.25 -7.66
CA ALA A 131 -1.44 13.69 -6.53
C ALA A 131 -2.95 13.69 -6.86
N GLY A 132 -3.30 13.73 -8.16
CA GLY A 132 -4.68 13.62 -8.66
C GLY A 132 -5.27 12.20 -8.65
N LEU A 133 -4.48 11.18 -8.33
CA LEU A 133 -5.00 9.82 -8.17
C LEU A 133 -6.04 9.76 -7.05
N PRO A 134 -7.11 8.95 -7.20
CA PRO A 134 -8.03 8.71 -6.10
C PRO A 134 -7.33 8.01 -4.93
N GLY A 135 -7.67 8.37 -3.69
CA GLY A 135 -7.13 7.70 -2.50
C GLY A 135 -7.50 6.22 -2.36
N ARG A 136 -8.33 5.71 -3.27
CA ARG A 136 -8.64 4.28 -3.43
C ARG A 136 -7.77 3.57 -4.45
N PHE A 137 -7.04 4.31 -5.28
CA PHE A 137 -6.11 3.72 -6.24
C PHE A 137 -5.05 2.91 -5.51
N LEU A 138 -4.75 1.71 -6.01
CA LEU A 138 -3.91 0.74 -5.32
C LEU A 138 -2.86 0.17 -6.26
N PHE A 139 -1.62 0.24 -5.82
CA PHE A 139 -0.50 -0.43 -6.45
C PHE A 139 -0.17 -1.74 -5.73
N ALA A 140 0.36 -2.74 -6.44
CA ALA A 140 0.90 -3.96 -5.84
C ALA A 140 2.18 -4.41 -6.55
N LEU A 141 3.16 -4.86 -5.77
CA LEU A 141 4.38 -5.47 -6.25
C LEU A 141 4.47 -6.89 -5.68
N ASP A 142 4.09 -7.88 -6.49
CA ASP A 142 4.16 -9.29 -6.14
C ASP A 142 5.44 -9.89 -6.73
N ASP A 143 6.26 -10.50 -5.89
CA ASP A 143 7.53 -11.10 -6.31
C ASP A 143 7.38 -12.46 -7.00
N GLY A 144 6.14 -12.83 -7.35
CA GLY A 144 5.78 -14.08 -8.01
C GLY A 144 5.23 -15.14 -7.06
N ARG A 145 5.18 -14.89 -5.73
CA ARG A 145 4.61 -15.83 -4.75
C ARG A 145 3.09 -15.82 -4.70
N GLY A 146 2.41 -14.76 -5.19
CA GLY A 146 0.95 -14.67 -5.23
C GLY A 146 0.32 -14.22 -3.90
N ASP A 147 1.04 -13.49 -3.06
CA ASP A 147 0.54 -13.05 -1.75
C ASP A 147 -0.18 -11.69 -1.80
N VAL A 148 0.13 -10.83 -2.77
CA VAL A 148 -0.52 -9.53 -2.90
C VAL A 148 -1.20 -9.29 -4.25
N ILE A 149 -0.92 -10.06 -5.29
CA ILE A 149 -1.45 -9.83 -6.64
C ILE A 149 -2.98 -9.92 -6.70
N ALA A 150 -3.58 -10.82 -5.91
CA ALA A 150 -5.03 -11.02 -5.84
C ALA A 150 -5.76 -10.05 -4.89
N GLN A 151 -5.08 -9.01 -4.36
CA GLN A 151 -5.68 -8.00 -3.48
C GLN A 151 -6.47 -6.91 -4.24
N GLY A 152 -6.68 -7.10 -5.52
CA GLY A 152 -7.47 -6.20 -6.34
C GLY A 152 -6.78 -4.85 -6.58
N ALA A 153 -5.47 -4.85 -6.85
CA ALA A 153 -4.75 -3.66 -7.24
C ALA A 153 -5.20 -3.13 -8.60
N ASP A 154 -5.08 -1.82 -8.80
CA ASP A 154 -5.33 -1.17 -10.09
C ASP A 154 -4.17 -1.43 -11.04
N VAL A 155 -2.96 -1.14 -10.57
CA VAL A 155 -1.71 -1.38 -11.29
C VAL A 155 -0.84 -2.29 -10.44
N ALA A 156 -0.42 -3.42 -11.00
CA ALA A 156 0.46 -4.32 -10.29
C ALA A 156 1.60 -4.85 -11.18
N LEU A 157 2.70 -5.18 -10.53
CA LEU A 157 3.75 -6.02 -11.08
C LEU A 157 3.60 -7.43 -10.52
N TYR A 158 3.69 -8.42 -11.38
CA TYR A 158 3.76 -9.82 -11.00
C TYR A 158 5.12 -10.39 -11.42
N GLY A 159 5.90 -10.82 -10.45
CA GLY A 159 7.22 -11.40 -10.66
C GLY A 159 7.15 -12.67 -11.49
N ILE A 160 7.96 -12.73 -12.52
CA ILE A 160 8.17 -13.87 -13.40
C ILE A 160 9.66 -14.10 -13.60
N GLU A 161 10.04 -15.21 -14.18
CA GLU A 161 11.45 -15.45 -14.51
C GLU A 161 12.00 -14.33 -15.41
N GLY A 162 13.06 -13.69 -14.97
CA GLY A 162 13.76 -12.62 -15.71
C GLY A 162 13.11 -11.22 -15.64
N GLY A 163 12.01 -11.01 -14.90
CA GLY A 163 11.40 -9.69 -14.79
C GLY A 163 9.99 -9.67 -14.20
N PHE A 164 9.16 -8.81 -14.76
CA PHE A 164 7.79 -8.59 -14.27
C PHE A 164 6.78 -8.54 -15.42
N ALA A 165 5.59 -9.08 -15.17
CA ALA A 165 4.40 -8.84 -15.97
C ALA A 165 3.62 -7.63 -15.39
N LEU A 166 3.20 -6.69 -16.24
CA LEU A 166 2.27 -5.63 -15.85
C LEU A 166 0.85 -6.19 -15.80
N VAL A 167 0.24 -6.08 -14.64
CA VAL A 167 -1.14 -6.51 -14.40
C VAL A 167 -2.01 -5.27 -14.15
N LEU A 168 -3.09 -5.13 -14.90
CA LEU A 168 -4.04 -4.02 -14.82
C LEU A 168 -5.40 -4.55 -14.40
N ALA A 169 -5.94 -4.07 -13.28
CA ALA A 169 -7.20 -4.54 -12.71
C ALA A 169 -7.31 -6.08 -12.65
N GLY A 170 -6.23 -6.75 -12.24
CA GLY A 170 -6.15 -8.22 -12.11
C GLY A 170 -5.90 -8.98 -13.42
N ARG A 171 -5.68 -8.31 -14.55
CA ARG A 171 -5.44 -8.92 -15.86
C ARG A 171 -4.03 -8.62 -16.37
N ASP A 172 -3.32 -9.63 -16.81
CA ASP A 172 -2.02 -9.42 -17.46
C ASP A 172 -2.21 -8.61 -18.76
N SER A 173 -1.54 -7.48 -18.84
CA SER A 173 -1.60 -6.57 -20.01
C SER A 173 -0.80 -7.07 -21.22
N GLY A 174 0.10 -8.06 -21.04
CA GLY A 174 1.10 -8.50 -22.03
C GLY A 174 2.32 -7.59 -22.13
N ARG A 175 2.39 -6.53 -21.32
CA ARG A 175 3.62 -5.76 -21.17
C ARG A 175 4.54 -6.42 -20.15
N ARG A 176 5.84 -6.34 -20.44
CA ARG A 176 6.90 -6.88 -19.58
C ARG A 176 7.87 -5.78 -19.23
N ALA A 177 8.47 -5.87 -18.05
CA ALA A 177 9.52 -4.98 -17.62
C ALA A 177 10.69 -5.74 -16.99
N SER A 178 11.91 -5.28 -17.24
CA SER A 178 13.05 -5.61 -16.40
C SER A 178 12.91 -4.93 -15.05
N PRO A 179 13.64 -5.36 -14.00
CA PRO A 179 13.63 -4.64 -12.71
C PRO A 179 13.88 -3.14 -12.84
N ALA A 180 14.81 -2.72 -13.71
CA ALA A 180 15.14 -1.32 -13.92
C ALA A 180 14.04 -0.48 -14.61
N GLY A 181 13.13 -1.11 -15.35
CA GLY A 181 12.02 -0.42 -16.02
C GLY A 181 10.66 -0.61 -15.35
N ALA A 182 10.62 -1.37 -14.28
CA ALA A 182 9.37 -1.81 -13.66
C ALA A 182 8.55 -0.67 -13.06
N VAL A 183 9.19 0.23 -12.32
CA VAL A 183 8.53 1.39 -11.69
C VAL A 183 8.06 2.38 -12.74
N ALA A 184 8.89 2.69 -13.74
CA ALA A 184 8.52 3.58 -14.84
C ALA A 184 7.25 3.08 -15.56
N LEU A 185 7.13 1.76 -15.77
CA LEU A 185 5.94 1.15 -16.38
C LEU A 185 4.69 1.30 -15.50
N MET A 186 4.81 1.18 -14.17
CA MET A 186 3.69 1.41 -13.23
C MET A 186 3.24 2.88 -13.23
N VAL A 187 4.18 3.81 -13.24
CA VAL A 187 3.90 5.26 -13.30
C VAL A 187 3.23 5.63 -14.63
N GLU A 188 3.71 5.07 -15.75
CA GLU A 188 3.06 5.23 -17.07
C GLU A 188 1.59 4.79 -17.04
N ALA A 189 1.30 3.63 -16.44
CA ALA A 189 -0.06 3.12 -16.31
C ALA A 189 -0.94 4.02 -15.42
N ALA A 190 -0.40 4.54 -14.31
CA ALA A 190 -1.13 5.47 -13.44
C ALA A 190 -1.45 6.80 -14.14
N ARG A 191 -0.51 7.36 -14.90
CA ARG A 191 -0.73 8.55 -15.74
C ARG A 191 -1.75 8.26 -16.85
N ALA A 192 -1.69 7.08 -17.47
CA ALA A 192 -2.69 6.68 -18.47
C ALA A 192 -4.10 6.66 -17.87
N PHE A 193 -4.27 6.13 -16.65
CA PHE A 193 -5.54 6.17 -15.94
C PHE A 193 -6.02 7.60 -15.70
N LEU A 194 -5.16 8.52 -15.24
CA LEU A 194 -5.53 9.92 -15.02
C LEU A 194 -6.01 10.62 -16.30
N ARG A 195 -5.45 10.25 -17.48
CA ARG A 195 -5.86 10.82 -18.77
C ARG A 195 -7.21 10.33 -19.27
N VAL A 196 -7.59 9.09 -18.96
CA VAL A 196 -8.81 8.46 -19.52
C VAL A 196 -9.99 8.47 -18.56
N ARG A 197 -9.74 8.62 -17.24
CA ARG A 197 -10.82 8.60 -16.25
C ARG A 197 -11.75 9.81 -16.38
N ASP A 198 -13.05 9.55 -16.20
CA ASP A 198 -14.09 10.58 -16.09
C ASP A 198 -14.92 10.32 -14.82
N GLY A 199 -14.27 10.47 -13.65
CA GLY A 199 -14.87 10.24 -12.33
C GLY A 199 -14.62 8.88 -11.70
N GLU A 200 -14.09 7.91 -12.40
CA GLU A 200 -13.73 6.59 -11.87
C GLU A 200 -12.63 6.72 -10.80
N TRP A 201 -12.72 5.89 -9.76
CA TRP A 201 -11.75 5.83 -8.67
C TRP A 201 -10.80 4.64 -8.78
N ARG A 202 -11.13 3.67 -9.62
CA ARG A 202 -10.43 2.42 -9.81
C ARG A 202 -10.37 2.03 -11.29
N LEU A 203 -9.31 1.33 -11.68
CA LEU A 203 -9.19 0.82 -13.05
C LEU A 203 -10.33 -0.14 -13.45
N ASN A 204 -10.79 -0.94 -12.51
CA ASN A 204 -11.89 -1.88 -12.76
C ASN A 204 -13.26 -1.22 -12.93
N GLU A 205 -13.35 0.10 -12.78
CA GLU A 205 -14.55 0.89 -13.03
C GLU A 205 -14.57 1.44 -14.47
N LEU A 206 -13.44 1.36 -15.21
CA LEU A 206 -13.40 1.73 -16.62
C LEU A 206 -14.15 0.70 -17.46
N ASP A 207 -14.94 1.16 -18.42
CA ASP A 207 -15.67 0.29 -19.37
C ASP A 207 -14.71 -0.49 -20.29
N ASP A 208 -13.59 0.14 -20.68
CA ASP A 208 -12.55 -0.47 -21.52
C ASP A 208 -11.14 -0.14 -21.03
N LEU A 209 -10.43 -1.18 -20.59
CA LEU A 209 -9.01 -1.06 -20.23
C LEU A 209 -8.10 -0.80 -21.46
N GLY A 210 -8.57 -1.09 -22.67
CA GLY A 210 -7.83 -0.81 -23.90
C GLY A 210 -7.58 0.68 -24.12
N ALA A 211 -8.47 1.53 -23.59
CA ALA A 211 -8.31 2.99 -23.64
C ALA A 211 -7.03 3.50 -22.95
N LEU A 212 -6.45 2.72 -22.04
CA LEU A 212 -5.17 3.06 -21.39
C LEU A 212 -3.99 3.03 -22.38
N GLY A 213 -4.10 2.32 -23.50
CA GLY A 213 -2.98 2.12 -24.43
C GLY A 213 -1.82 1.30 -23.84
N MET A 214 -2.08 0.52 -22.77
CA MET A 214 -1.06 -0.22 -22.02
C MET A 214 -0.99 -1.71 -22.37
N GLY A 215 -1.55 -2.10 -23.51
CA GLY A 215 -1.44 -3.47 -24.03
C GLY A 215 -0.04 -3.80 -24.54
N GLY A 216 0.33 -5.07 -24.49
CA GLY A 216 1.58 -5.61 -25.06
C GLY A 216 1.36 -6.97 -25.72
N ASP A 217 2.36 -7.45 -26.45
CA ASP A 217 2.28 -8.65 -27.30
C ASP A 217 2.88 -9.91 -26.67
N ALA A 218 3.42 -9.80 -25.43
CA ALA A 218 3.96 -10.97 -24.74
C ALA A 218 2.86 -11.98 -24.41
N GLU A 219 3.21 -13.26 -24.42
CA GLU A 219 2.33 -14.32 -23.96
C GLU A 219 1.81 -14.03 -22.56
N ARG A 220 0.51 -14.22 -22.35
CA ARG A 220 -0.15 -13.92 -21.07
C ARG A 220 0.21 -14.97 -20.02
N VAL A 221 0.62 -14.49 -18.85
CA VAL A 221 0.80 -15.35 -17.68
C VAL A 221 -0.50 -15.49 -16.91
N ALA A 222 -0.71 -16.64 -16.29
CA ALA A 222 -1.83 -16.83 -15.38
C ALA A 222 -1.60 -16.04 -14.11
N VAL A 223 -2.47 -15.05 -13.85
CA VAL A 223 -2.43 -14.25 -12.61
C VAL A 223 -3.24 -15.00 -11.54
N PRO A 224 -2.65 -15.26 -10.35
CA PRO A 224 -3.40 -15.88 -9.25
C PRO A 224 -4.62 -15.07 -8.85
N GLU A 225 -5.77 -15.75 -8.69
CA GLU A 225 -7.02 -15.13 -8.23
C GLU A 225 -7.20 -15.20 -6.71
N THR A 226 -6.41 -16.02 -6.02
CA THR A 226 -6.48 -16.22 -4.58
C THR A 226 -5.19 -15.82 -3.89
N VAL A 227 -5.32 -15.16 -2.74
CA VAL A 227 -4.19 -14.70 -1.94
C VAL A 227 -3.51 -15.87 -1.22
N ARG A 228 -2.21 -16.00 -1.39
CA ARG A 228 -1.35 -16.87 -0.59
C ARG A 228 -0.87 -16.11 0.64
N ARG A 229 -1.46 -16.38 1.80
CA ARG A 229 -1.05 -15.73 3.05
C ARG A 229 0.25 -16.35 3.57
N VAL A 230 1.11 -15.49 4.13
CA VAL A 230 2.28 -15.94 4.88
C VAL A 230 1.83 -16.68 6.13
N PRO A 231 2.42 -17.83 6.47
CA PRO A 231 2.10 -18.57 7.68
C PRO A 231 2.38 -17.75 8.96
N VAL A 232 1.63 -18.03 10.03
CA VAL A 232 1.91 -17.46 11.34
C VAL A 232 2.99 -18.31 12.03
N GLY A 233 3.92 -17.63 12.71
CA GLY A 233 5.00 -18.28 13.44
C GLY A 233 6.38 -17.77 13.07
N VAL A 234 7.37 -18.60 13.38
CA VAL A 234 8.78 -18.30 13.04
C VAL A 234 9.06 -18.80 11.63
N LEU A 235 9.47 -17.89 10.75
CA LEU A 235 9.69 -18.14 9.34
C LEU A 235 11.19 -18.03 9.04
N PRO A 236 11.86 -19.11 8.63
CA PRO A 236 13.26 -19.04 8.26
C PRO A 236 13.45 -18.13 7.03
N GLN A 237 14.59 -17.43 7.00
CA GLN A 237 15.00 -16.63 5.85
C GLN A 237 16.21 -17.28 5.15
N SER A 238 16.40 -16.97 3.88
CA SER A 238 17.49 -17.53 3.08
C SER A 238 18.88 -17.11 3.55
N ASP A 239 18.99 -16.03 4.34
CA ASP A 239 20.23 -15.51 4.93
C ASP A 239 20.53 -16.09 6.32
N GLY A 240 19.77 -17.09 6.77
CA GLY A 240 19.94 -17.75 8.08
C GLY A 240 19.28 -17.03 9.25
N ARG A 241 18.66 -15.86 9.03
CA ARG A 241 17.80 -15.18 10.01
C ARG A 241 16.41 -15.79 10.03
N ALA A 242 15.53 -15.26 10.87
CA ALA A 242 14.13 -15.62 10.92
C ALA A 242 13.27 -14.35 11.01
N ALA A 243 12.12 -14.38 10.34
CA ALA A 243 11.04 -13.45 10.59
C ALA A 243 10.05 -14.08 11.58
N VAL A 244 9.40 -13.26 12.39
CA VAL A 244 8.30 -13.68 13.24
C VAL A 244 7.03 -13.07 12.67
N SER A 245 6.04 -13.91 12.37
CA SER A 245 4.74 -13.48 11.85
C SER A 245 3.64 -13.75 12.85
N GLY A 246 2.74 -12.79 13.03
CA GLY A 246 1.61 -12.88 13.93
C GLY A 246 0.34 -12.26 13.36
N LEU A 247 -0.82 -12.73 13.82
CA LEU A 247 -2.10 -12.09 13.57
C LEU A 247 -2.43 -11.13 14.71
N VAL A 248 -2.99 -9.99 14.35
CA VAL A 248 -3.48 -9.00 15.31
C VAL A 248 -4.98 -9.23 15.51
N PRO A 249 -5.45 -9.57 16.72
CA PRO A 249 -6.86 -9.73 16.98
C PRO A 249 -7.64 -8.49 16.54
N PHE A 250 -8.67 -8.68 15.70
CA PHE A 250 -9.47 -7.61 15.10
C PHE A 250 -8.65 -6.57 14.30
N GLY A 251 -7.35 -6.81 14.06
CA GLY A 251 -6.43 -5.85 13.45
C GLY A 251 -6.11 -4.66 14.36
N ARG A 252 -6.31 -4.75 15.68
CA ARG A 252 -6.15 -3.63 16.61
C ARG A 252 -5.01 -3.88 17.59
N LEU A 253 -3.99 -3.01 17.54
CA LEU A 253 -2.81 -3.02 18.41
C LEU A 253 -3.04 -2.05 19.56
N GLY A 254 -2.97 -2.56 20.79
CA GLY A 254 -3.04 -1.75 22.01
C GLY A 254 -1.65 -1.26 22.46
N PRO A 255 -1.61 -0.43 23.54
CA PRO A 255 -0.39 0.21 24.03
C PRO A 255 0.76 -0.76 24.34
N ASP A 256 0.47 -1.92 24.94
CA ASP A 256 1.49 -2.91 25.31
C ASP A 256 2.20 -3.48 24.07
N ALA A 257 1.42 -3.92 23.07
CA ALA A 257 1.98 -4.43 21.80
C ALA A 257 2.75 -3.33 21.04
N LEU A 258 2.26 -2.10 21.05
CA LEU A 258 2.96 -0.96 20.44
C LEU A 258 4.27 -0.64 21.16
N GLY A 259 4.33 -0.83 22.48
CA GLY A 259 5.56 -0.70 23.26
C GLY A 259 6.63 -1.71 22.83
N GLU A 260 6.24 -2.95 22.55
CA GLU A 260 7.16 -4.00 22.07
C GLU A 260 7.65 -3.74 20.64
N LEU A 261 6.78 -3.25 19.76
CA LEU A 261 7.15 -2.94 18.38
C LEU A 261 8.24 -1.86 18.26
N ARG A 262 8.36 -0.95 19.24
CA ARG A 262 9.44 0.05 19.27
C ARG A 262 10.83 -0.57 19.28
N ALA A 263 11.00 -1.76 19.86
CA ALA A 263 12.26 -2.46 19.93
C ALA A 263 12.61 -3.25 18.67
N CYS A 264 11.68 -3.39 17.73
CA CYS A 264 11.91 -4.10 16.48
C CYS A 264 12.76 -3.25 15.52
N GLY A 265 13.65 -3.91 14.77
CA GLY A 265 14.43 -3.23 13.72
C GLY A 265 13.56 -2.87 12.51
N GLU A 266 12.78 -3.82 12.04
CA GLU A 266 11.87 -3.69 10.90
C GLU A 266 10.58 -4.45 11.17
N ILE A 267 9.47 -3.84 10.78
CA ILE A 267 8.12 -4.39 10.93
C ILE A 267 7.44 -4.32 9.56
N ILE A 268 6.70 -5.35 9.20
CA ILE A 268 5.88 -5.34 7.99
C ILE A 268 4.43 -5.58 8.39
N VAL A 269 3.60 -4.57 8.23
CA VAL A 269 2.15 -4.70 8.33
C VAL A 269 1.65 -5.47 7.11
N THR A 270 0.84 -6.50 7.33
CA THR A 270 0.34 -7.35 6.25
C THR A 270 -1.08 -6.98 5.82
N PRO A 271 -1.49 -7.28 4.55
CA PRO A 271 -2.86 -7.04 4.09
C PRO A 271 -3.93 -7.85 4.84
N TRP A 272 -3.55 -8.89 5.54
CA TRP A 272 -4.43 -9.70 6.38
C TRP A 272 -4.42 -9.29 7.86
N ARG A 273 -3.98 -8.04 8.14
CA ARG A 273 -3.98 -7.41 9.47
C ARG A 273 -3.15 -8.16 10.51
N GLY A 274 -1.92 -8.46 10.13
CA GLY A 274 -0.87 -9.01 10.99
C GLY A 274 0.43 -8.26 10.76
N TRP A 275 1.51 -8.76 11.32
CA TRP A 275 2.88 -8.33 11.05
C TRP A 275 3.75 -9.53 10.71
#